data_65e376c936a36074a3ec3f314ae02f9c
#
_entry.id   65e376c936a36074a3ec3f314ae02f9c
#
_cell.length_a   1.000
_cell.length_b   1.000
_cell.length_c   1.000
_cell.angle_alpha   90.00
_cell.angle_beta   90.00
_cell.angle_gamma   90.00
#
_symmetry.space_group_name_H-M   'P 1'
#
loop_
_entity.id
_entity.type
_entity.pdbx_description
1 polymer ?
#
loop_
_entity_poly.entity_id
_entity_poly.type
_entity_poly.pdbx_seq_one_letter_code
_entity_poly.pdbx_strand_id
1 'polypeptide(L)'
;MLTRTLTLLKGPPNLEFERHMLPHLDAAYNYARWLMRNAEDAEDAVQDAFLRAYQAFPSYQGGSEKTWLMTIVRNVCLTRLKRRVLPSKVVMLDEAMREVEATDLDCVPASLNSRPDAELLAKLEHTRVRSALRKLPQDLREIVVLREFEDLSYQEISQIVVIPVGTVMSRLSRARSLLKTLLVENDNGGRRNEM
;
A
#
# COMPACT_ATOMS: atom_id res chain seq x y z
N MET A 1 4.46 -15.06 10.22
CA MET A 1 3.04 -14.95 10.68
C MET A 1 2.02 -15.14 9.56
N LEU A 2 2.37 -14.94 8.30
CA LEU A 2 1.48 -15.11 7.13
C LEU A 2 1.00 -16.57 6.88
N THR A 3 1.65 -17.56 7.47
CA THR A 3 1.27 -19.00 7.34
C THR A 3 -0.08 -19.34 7.96
N ARG A 4 -0.60 -18.50 8.88
CA ARG A 4 -1.92 -18.70 9.51
C ARG A 4 -3.09 -18.35 8.59
N THR A 5 -2.89 -17.51 7.60
CA THR A 5 -3.92 -17.04 6.66
C THR A 5 -4.43 -18.15 5.75
N LEU A 6 -3.55 -19.07 5.36
CA LEU A 6 -3.87 -20.20 4.47
C LEU A 6 -4.76 -21.28 5.12
N THR A 7 -4.76 -21.40 6.46
CA THR A 7 -5.52 -22.43 7.17
C THR A 7 -7.03 -22.11 7.26
N LEU A 8 -7.45 -20.90 6.93
CA LEU A 8 -8.86 -20.46 7.04
C LEU A 8 -9.70 -20.72 5.77
N LEU A 9 -9.10 -21.17 4.68
CA LEU A 9 -9.82 -21.57 3.48
C LEU A 9 -10.50 -22.93 3.74
N LYS A 10 -11.75 -22.90 4.25
CA LYS A 10 -12.58 -24.08 4.50
C LYS A 10 -13.08 -24.68 3.16
N GLY A 11 -12.19 -25.25 2.37
CA GLY A 11 -12.52 -25.94 1.14
C GLY A 11 -11.34 -26.83 0.72
N PRO A 12 -11.50 -27.76 -0.22
CA PRO A 12 -10.36 -28.46 -0.81
C PRO A 12 -9.41 -27.41 -1.40
N PRO A 13 -8.08 -27.59 -1.24
CA PRO A 13 -7.10 -26.63 -1.73
C PRO A 13 -7.32 -26.43 -3.24
N ASN A 14 -7.65 -25.22 -3.64
CA ASN A 14 -7.74 -24.86 -5.05
C ASN A 14 -6.32 -24.51 -5.51
N LEU A 15 -5.60 -25.52 -5.97
CA LEU A 15 -4.21 -25.39 -6.43
C LEU A 15 -4.05 -24.31 -7.52
N GLU A 16 -5.08 -24.11 -8.34
CA GLU A 16 -5.06 -23.04 -9.34
C GLU A 16 -5.10 -21.67 -8.68
N PHE A 17 -6.01 -21.46 -7.73
CA PHE A 17 -6.07 -20.19 -6.97
C PHE A 17 -4.73 -19.91 -6.28
N GLU A 18 -4.19 -20.90 -5.60
CA GLU A 18 -2.90 -20.75 -4.91
C GLU A 18 -1.77 -20.39 -5.88
N ARG A 19 -1.69 -21.08 -6.99
CA ARG A 19 -0.67 -20.84 -8.02
C ARG A 19 -0.73 -19.43 -8.60
N HIS A 20 -1.92 -18.89 -8.81
CA HIS A 20 -2.14 -17.58 -9.43
C HIS A 20 -2.11 -16.43 -8.41
N MET A 21 -2.57 -16.64 -7.17
CA MET A 21 -2.77 -15.53 -6.23
C MET A 21 -1.68 -15.41 -5.15
N LEU A 22 -1.09 -16.52 -4.70
CA LEU A 22 -0.04 -16.47 -3.66
C LEU A 22 1.22 -15.71 -4.06
N PRO A 23 1.68 -15.72 -5.33
CA PRO A 23 2.82 -14.87 -5.73
C PRO A 23 2.60 -13.38 -5.50
N HIS A 24 1.35 -12.93 -5.37
CA HIS A 24 0.99 -11.53 -5.17
C HIS A 24 0.66 -11.19 -3.71
N LEU A 25 0.87 -12.12 -2.76
CA LEU A 25 0.53 -11.91 -1.35
C LEU A 25 1.32 -10.75 -0.72
N ASP A 26 2.62 -10.70 -0.95
CA ASP A 26 3.48 -9.65 -0.40
C ASP A 26 3.11 -8.27 -0.97
N ALA A 27 2.84 -8.20 -2.27
CA ALA A 27 2.38 -7.00 -2.93
C ALA A 27 1.02 -6.53 -2.37
N ALA A 28 0.08 -7.45 -2.16
CA ALA A 28 -1.22 -7.18 -1.55
C ALA A 28 -1.07 -6.65 -0.11
N TYR A 29 -0.19 -7.26 0.69
CA TYR A 29 0.09 -6.83 2.05
C TYR A 29 0.75 -5.44 2.09
N ASN A 30 1.77 -5.22 1.27
CA ASN A 30 2.43 -3.91 1.18
C ASN A 30 1.43 -2.80 0.81
N TYR A 31 0.60 -3.05 -0.18
CA TYR A 31 -0.43 -2.10 -0.59
C TYR A 31 -1.46 -1.83 0.52
N ALA A 32 -1.96 -2.88 1.18
CA ALA A 32 -2.87 -2.74 2.31
C ALA A 32 -2.23 -1.95 3.46
N ARG A 33 -0.95 -2.17 3.76
CA ARG A 33 -0.17 -1.41 4.77
C ARG A 33 -0.15 0.08 4.49
N TRP A 34 0.03 0.48 3.23
CA TRP A 34 0.00 1.89 2.84
C TRP A 34 -1.40 2.51 2.97
N LEU A 35 -2.46 1.75 2.73
CA LEU A 35 -3.84 2.21 2.85
C LEU A 35 -4.28 2.29 4.31
N MET A 36 -4.06 1.22 5.09
CA MET A 36 -4.58 1.08 6.45
C MET A 36 -3.72 1.79 7.50
N ARG A 37 -2.43 2.04 7.23
CA ARG A 37 -1.44 2.64 8.14
C ARG A 37 -1.20 1.86 9.46
N ASN A 38 -1.78 0.72 9.63
CA ASN A 38 -1.66 -0.17 10.78
C ASN A 38 -1.39 -1.59 10.28
N ALA A 39 -0.49 -2.33 10.96
CA ALA A 39 -0.10 -3.67 10.54
C ALA A 39 -1.22 -4.68 10.70
N GLU A 40 -1.83 -4.70 11.87
CA GLU A 40 -2.90 -5.63 12.22
C GLU A 40 -4.11 -5.46 11.31
N ASP A 41 -4.52 -4.20 11.08
CA ASP A 41 -5.58 -3.89 10.13
C ASP A 41 -5.28 -4.29 8.69
N ALA A 42 -4.02 -4.15 8.28
CA ALA A 42 -3.59 -4.55 6.95
C ALA A 42 -3.60 -6.07 6.79
N GLU A 43 -3.13 -6.82 7.81
CA GLU A 43 -3.19 -8.29 7.83
C GLU A 43 -4.64 -8.76 7.71
N ASP A 44 -5.51 -8.21 8.52
CA ASP A 44 -6.94 -8.51 8.49
C ASP A 44 -7.60 -8.16 7.16
N ALA A 45 -7.24 -7.01 6.56
CA ALA A 45 -7.79 -6.61 5.27
C ALA A 45 -7.31 -7.55 4.15
N VAL A 46 -6.06 -7.98 4.19
CA VAL A 46 -5.52 -8.94 3.22
C VAL A 46 -6.18 -10.31 3.37
N GLN A 47 -6.40 -10.78 4.60
CA GLN A 47 -7.13 -12.02 4.83
C GLN A 47 -8.54 -11.98 4.23
N ASP A 48 -9.30 -10.91 4.53
CA ASP A 48 -10.63 -10.71 3.93
C ASP A 48 -10.58 -10.64 2.40
N ALA A 49 -9.56 -9.97 1.86
CA ALA A 49 -9.39 -9.82 0.41
C ALA A 49 -9.11 -11.17 -0.24
N PHE A 50 -8.22 -11.99 0.33
CA PHE A 50 -7.94 -13.33 -0.19
C PHE A 50 -9.13 -14.27 -0.08
N LEU A 51 -9.93 -14.20 0.98
CA LEU A 51 -11.18 -14.97 1.09
C LEU A 51 -12.17 -14.58 -0.02
N ARG A 52 -12.32 -13.28 -0.28
CA ARG A 52 -13.19 -12.80 -1.37
C ARG A 52 -12.65 -13.17 -2.75
N ALA A 53 -11.33 -13.05 -2.93
CA ALA A 53 -10.67 -13.48 -4.16
C ALA A 53 -10.88 -14.98 -4.41
N TYR A 54 -10.75 -15.82 -3.37
CA TYR A 54 -11.02 -17.25 -3.47
C TYR A 54 -12.46 -17.55 -3.89
N GLN A 55 -13.43 -16.88 -3.28
CA GLN A 55 -14.85 -17.04 -3.62
C GLN A 55 -15.17 -16.55 -5.05
N ALA A 56 -14.51 -15.50 -5.50
CA ALA A 56 -14.72 -14.92 -6.83
C ALA A 56 -13.86 -15.55 -7.93
N PHE A 57 -12.89 -16.37 -7.58
CA PHE A 57 -11.94 -16.98 -8.51
C PHE A 57 -12.60 -17.80 -9.65
N PRO A 58 -13.68 -18.55 -9.41
CA PRO A 58 -14.38 -19.23 -10.48
C PRO A 58 -14.94 -18.30 -11.58
N SER A 59 -15.12 -17.00 -11.27
CA SER A 59 -15.56 -15.98 -12.22
C SER A 59 -14.41 -15.17 -12.83
N TYR A 60 -13.17 -15.46 -12.46
CA TYR A 60 -12.00 -14.81 -13.03
C TYR A 60 -11.79 -15.23 -14.48
N GLN A 61 -11.87 -14.27 -15.39
CA GLN A 61 -11.81 -14.50 -16.84
C GLN A 61 -10.41 -14.33 -17.44
N GLY A 62 -9.37 -14.28 -16.59
CA GLY A 62 -8.00 -14.02 -17.04
C GLY A 62 -7.65 -12.52 -17.05
N GLY A 63 -6.44 -12.20 -17.52
CA GLY A 63 -5.86 -10.86 -17.49
C GLY A 63 -4.78 -10.71 -16.45
N SER A 64 -4.53 -9.48 -15.96
CA SER A 64 -3.55 -9.23 -14.92
C SER A 64 -4.07 -9.69 -13.55
N GLU A 65 -3.55 -10.80 -13.06
CA GLU A 65 -3.86 -11.38 -11.75
C GLU A 65 -3.60 -10.38 -10.63
N LYS A 66 -2.46 -9.71 -10.71
CA LYS A 66 -2.06 -8.68 -9.75
C LYS A 66 -3.09 -7.54 -9.72
N THR A 67 -3.50 -7.01 -10.88
CA THR A 67 -4.48 -5.94 -10.97
C THR A 67 -5.83 -6.34 -10.40
N TRP A 68 -6.29 -7.54 -10.71
CA TRP A 68 -7.55 -8.07 -10.20
C TRP A 68 -7.53 -8.21 -8.67
N LEU A 69 -6.47 -8.82 -8.11
CA LEU A 69 -6.31 -8.96 -6.66
C LEU A 69 -6.19 -7.60 -5.96
N MET A 70 -5.38 -6.67 -6.50
CA MET A 70 -5.21 -5.33 -5.94
C MET A 70 -6.53 -4.54 -5.89
N THR A 71 -7.41 -4.73 -6.88
CA THR A 71 -8.75 -4.14 -6.87
C THR A 71 -9.58 -4.65 -5.70
N ILE A 72 -9.51 -5.94 -5.41
CA ILE A 72 -10.22 -6.56 -4.26
C ILE A 72 -9.64 -6.03 -2.94
N VAL A 73 -8.31 -6.02 -2.79
CA VAL A 73 -7.61 -5.49 -1.60
C VAL A 73 -8.02 -4.04 -1.33
N ARG A 74 -7.96 -3.19 -2.36
CA ARG A 74 -8.40 -1.80 -2.26
C ARG A 74 -9.82 -1.65 -1.75
N ASN A 75 -10.74 -2.38 -2.34
CA ASN A 75 -12.16 -2.32 -1.98
C ASN A 75 -12.41 -2.75 -0.53
N VAL A 76 -11.69 -3.77 -0.06
CA VAL A 76 -11.75 -4.21 1.34
C VAL A 76 -11.21 -3.12 2.27
N CYS A 77 -10.01 -2.59 1.99
CA CYS A 77 -9.40 -1.53 2.78
C CYS A 77 -10.31 -0.29 2.87
N LEU A 78 -10.82 0.21 1.73
CA LEU A 78 -11.70 1.38 1.72
C LEU A 78 -13.01 1.13 2.48
N THR A 79 -13.57 -0.08 2.42
CA THR A 79 -14.77 -0.43 3.16
C THR A 79 -14.51 -0.42 4.67
N ARG A 80 -13.36 -0.95 5.11
CA ARG A 80 -12.96 -0.95 6.52
C ARG A 80 -12.71 0.49 7.02
N LEU A 81 -12.01 1.31 6.24
CA LEU A 81 -11.77 2.72 6.58
C LEU A 81 -13.08 3.50 6.73
N LYS A 82 -14.02 3.34 5.80
CA LYS A 82 -15.35 3.98 5.89
C LYS A 82 -16.12 3.56 7.15
N ARG A 83 -16.09 2.29 7.54
CA ARG A 83 -16.75 1.80 8.74
C ARG A 83 -16.20 2.39 10.04
N ARG A 84 -14.91 2.74 10.08
CA ARG A 84 -14.29 3.42 11.24
C ARG A 84 -14.75 4.85 11.43
N VAL A 85 -15.03 5.54 10.34
CA VAL A 85 -15.47 6.95 10.37
C VAL A 85 -16.94 7.10 10.76
N LEU A 86 -17.78 6.07 10.60
CA LEU A 86 -19.22 6.13 10.82
C LEU A 86 -19.72 6.24 12.29
N PRO A 87 -18.97 5.88 13.39
CA PRO A 87 -19.48 6.06 14.75
C PRO A 87 -19.22 7.44 15.36
N SER A 88 -18.44 8.31 14.76
CA SER A 88 -18.16 9.66 15.28
C SER A 88 -18.46 10.70 14.22
N LYS A 89 -19.57 11.44 14.37
CA LYS A 89 -19.90 12.71 13.70
C LYS A 89 -18.99 13.06 12.50
N VAL A 90 -19.64 13.31 11.38
CA VAL A 90 -19.14 14.02 10.19
C VAL A 90 -17.92 14.92 10.51
N VAL A 91 -16.75 14.31 10.60
CA VAL A 91 -15.47 14.98 10.51
C VAL A 91 -14.95 14.63 9.14
N MET A 92 -14.57 15.63 8.37
CA MET A 92 -14.09 15.47 7.00
C MET A 92 -13.04 14.36 6.94
N LEU A 93 -13.16 13.48 5.95
CA LEU A 93 -12.32 12.29 5.71
C LEU A 93 -10.81 12.57 5.76
N ASP A 94 -10.41 13.85 5.61
CA ASP A 94 -9.02 14.31 5.63
C ASP A 94 -8.44 14.46 7.05
N GLU A 95 -9.24 14.76 8.08
CA GLU A 95 -8.73 14.98 9.44
C GLU A 95 -8.63 13.69 10.26
N ALA A 96 -9.55 12.76 10.11
CA ALA A 96 -9.51 11.46 10.82
C ALA A 96 -8.31 10.59 10.41
N MET A 97 -7.65 10.91 9.29
CA MET A 97 -6.45 10.22 8.80
C MET A 97 -5.13 10.80 9.33
N ARG A 98 -5.16 11.88 10.10
CA ARG A 98 -3.94 12.55 10.62
C ARG A 98 -3.42 11.98 11.93
N GLU A 99 -4.24 11.28 12.72
CA GLU A 99 -3.92 10.96 14.12
C GLU A 99 -3.58 9.49 14.43
N VAL A 100 -3.36 8.63 13.45
CA VAL A 100 -2.80 7.31 13.76
C VAL A 100 -1.29 7.40 13.77
N GLU A 101 -0.72 7.59 14.95
CA GLU A 101 0.72 7.47 15.19
C GLU A 101 1.24 6.16 14.61
N ALA A 102 2.26 6.31 13.80
CA ALA A 102 2.84 5.24 13.01
C ALA A 102 3.76 4.38 13.87
N THR A 103 3.24 3.29 14.38
CA THR A 103 4.07 2.19 14.85
C THR A 103 4.52 1.34 13.67
N ASP A 104 5.81 1.20 13.55
CA ASP A 104 6.61 0.26 12.75
C ASP A 104 6.04 -0.21 11.41
N LEU A 105 6.46 0.49 10.35
CA LEU A 105 6.27 0.06 8.97
C LEU A 105 7.60 -0.44 8.39
N ASP A 106 7.97 -1.66 8.73
CA ASP A 106 9.02 -2.40 8.01
C ASP A 106 8.45 -3.06 6.75
N CYS A 107 8.11 -2.25 5.75
CA CYS A 107 7.64 -2.72 4.46
C CYS A 107 8.53 -2.22 3.32
N VAL A 108 9.81 -2.58 3.35
CA VAL A 108 10.68 -2.60 2.16
C VAL A 108 11.48 -3.88 2.25
N PRO A 109 11.59 -4.69 1.17
CA PRO A 109 12.50 -5.81 1.15
C PRO A 109 13.91 -5.29 1.43
N ALA A 110 14.53 -5.77 2.50
CA ALA A 110 15.95 -5.57 2.72
C ALA A 110 16.68 -6.30 1.61
N SER A 111 17.27 -5.56 0.66
CA SER A 111 18.24 -6.16 -0.25
C SER A 111 19.47 -6.50 0.58
N LEU A 112 19.62 -7.78 0.86
CA LEU A 112 20.77 -8.38 1.50
C LEU A 112 21.97 -8.25 0.56
N ASN A 113 22.85 -7.30 0.82
CA ASN A 113 24.31 -7.33 0.58
C ASN A 113 24.86 -5.90 0.57
N SER A 114 25.17 -5.35 1.75
CA SER A 114 25.87 -4.07 1.83
C SER A 114 26.75 -4.02 3.08
N ARG A 115 27.86 -3.31 2.98
CA ARG A 115 28.73 -2.99 4.12
C ARG A 115 27.95 -2.24 5.20
N PRO A 116 28.26 -2.42 6.51
CA PRO A 116 27.50 -1.85 7.62
C PRO A 116 27.21 -0.33 7.52
N ASP A 117 28.15 0.46 7.01
CA ASP A 117 27.98 1.90 6.84
C ASP A 117 27.01 2.25 5.69
N ALA A 118 27.07 1.49 4.60
CA ALA A 118 26.13 1.64 3.48
C ALA A 118 24.71 1.21 3.85
N GLU A 119 24.59 0.20 4.72
CA GLU A 119 23.30 -0.27 5.21
C GLU A 119 22.63 0.76 6.14
N LEU A 120 23.41 1.43 7.00
CA LEU A 120 22.89 2.49 7.85
C LEU A 120 22.40 3.69 7.05
N LEU A 121 23.18 4.14 6.05
CA LEU A 121 22.78 5.22 5.15
C LEU A 121 21.52 4.85 4.35
N ALA A 122 21.45 3.63 3.80
CA ALA A 122 20.27 3.14 3.10
C ALA A 122 19.03 3.12 4.00
N LYS A 123 19.14 2.67 5.25
CA LYS A 123 18.04 2.70 6.24
C LYS A 123 17.57 4.13 6.53
N LEU A 124 18.49 5.09 6.66
CA LEU A 124 18.14 6.49 6.87
C LEU A 124 17.41 7.08 5.65
N GLU A 125 17.90 6.83 4.45
CA GLU A 125 17.24 7.26 3.22
C GLU A 125 15.85 6.63 3.04
N HIS A 126 15.73 5.33 3.30
CA HIS A 126 14.44 4.63 3.30
C HIS A 126 13.45 5.26 4.31
N THR A 127 13.91 5.58 5.51
CA THR A 127 13.08 6.22 6.53
C THR A 127 12.62 7.61 6.09
N ARG A 128 13.50 8.39 5.45
CA ARG A 128 13.18 9.72 4.90
C ARG A 128 12.11 9.63 3.80
N VAL A 129 12.30 8.73 2.83
CA VAL A 129 11.34 8.54 1.73
C VAL A 129 9.98 8.09 2.27
N ARG A 130 9.96 7.16 3.22
CA ARG A 130 8.71 6.71 3.88
C ARG A 130 8.01 7.86 4.60
N SER A 131 8.76 8.68 5.34
CA SER A 131 8.20 9.84 6.03
C SER A 131 7.59 10.84 5.04
N ALA A 132 8.27 11.12 3.94
CA ALA A 132 7.75 11.98 2.88
C ALA A 132 6.47 11.40 2.23
N LEU A 133 6.46 10.10 1.94
CA LEU A 133 5.28 9.42 1.39
C LEU A 133 4.08 9.48 2.35
N ARG A 134 4.30 9.36 3.66
CA ARG A 134 3.23 9.48 4.67
C ARG A 134 2.59 10.86 4.69
N LYS A 135 3.35 11.91 4.38
CA LYS A 135 2.87 13.29 4.31
C LYS A 135 2.06 13.59 3.04
N LEU A 136 2.13 12.72 2.02
CA LEU A 136 1.29 12.87 0.83
C LEU A 136 -0.20 12.68 1.15
N PRO A 137 -1.10 13.43 0.50
CA PRO A 137 -2.50 13.09 0.43
C PRO A 137 -2.71 11.64 -0.02
N GLN A 138 -3.75 10.98 0.51
CA GLN A 138 -3.98 9.55 0.30
C GLN A 138 -4.09 9.19 -1.18
N ASP A 139 -4.82 9.98 -1.95
CA ASP A 139 -5.05 9.77 -3.38
C ASP A 139 -3.77 9.88 -4.22
N LEU A 140 -2.83 10.72 -3.81
CA LEU A 140 -1.51 10.85 -4.45
C LEU A 140 -0.57 9.72 -4.01
N ARG A 141 -0.56 9.40 -2.72
CA ARG A 141 0.27 8.32 -2.16
C ARG A 141 -0.12 6.98 -2.74
N GLU A 142 -1.42 6.67 -2.83
CA GLU A 142 -1.94 5.43 -3.40
C GLU A 142 -1.38 5.17 -4.79
N ILE A 143 -1.41 6.17 -5.67
CA ILE A 143 -0.93 6.05 -7.05
C ILE A 143 0.58 5.88 -7.12
N VAL A 144 1.34 6.58 -6.25
CA VAL A 144 2.80 6.40 -6.16
C VAL A 144 3.14 4.98 -5.71
N VAL A 145 2.45 4.46 -4.70
CA VAL A 145 2.69 3.09 -4.22
C VAL A 145 2.43 2.08 -5.32
N LEU A 146 1.30 2.16 -6.01
CA LEU A 146 0.97 1.25 -7.10
C LEU A 146 1.97 1.35 -8.27
N ARG A 147 2.51 2.55 -8.56
CA ARG A 147 3.45 2.74 -9.66
C ARG A 147 4.88 2.36 -9.31
N GLU A 148 5.41 2.89 -8.20
CA GLU A 148 6.85 2.83 -7.89
C GLU A 148 7.23 1.60 -7.05
N PHE A 149 6.29 1.02 -6.30
CA PHE A 149 6.55 -0.16 -5.48
C PHE A 149 5.97 -1.44 -6.08
N GLU A 150 4.85 -1.32 -6.80
CA GLU A 150 4.18 -2.48 -7.38
C GLU A 150 4.36 -2.60 -8.90
N ASP A 151 5.11 -1.67 -9.53
CA ASP A 151 5.45 -1.63 -10.96
C ASP A 151 4.24 -1.73 -11.91
N LEU A 152 3.05 -1.27 -11.46
CA LEU A 152 1.85 -1.32 -12.28
C LEU A 152 1.87 -0.25 -13.38
N SER A 153 1.33 -0.57 -14.54
CA SER A 153 1.13 0.37 -15.63
C SER A 153 0.04 1.40 -15.29
N TYR A 154 0.02 2.53 -15.98
CA TYR A 154 -1.02 3.55 -15.79
C TYR A 154 -2.42 3.03 -16.08
N GLN A 155 -2.54 2.08 -17.02
CA GLN A 155 -3.83 1.43 -17.32
C GLN A 155 -4.29 0.54 -16.17
N GLU A 156 -3.41 -0.28 -15.60
CA GLU A 156 -3.72 -1.12 -14.44
C GLU A 156 -4.08 -0.28 -13.22
N ILE A 157 -3.31 0.79 -12.94
CA ILE A 157 -3.63 1.74 -11.86
C ILE A 157 -5.01 2.38 -12.09
N SER A 158 -5.31 2.79 -13.33
CA SER A 158 -6.62 3.33 -13.70
C SER A 158 -7.77 2.37 -13.39
N GLN A 159 -7.58 1.08 -13.64
CA GLN A 159 -8.54 0.02 -13.33
C GLN A 159 -8.71 -0.18 -11.82
N ILE A 160 -7.60 -0.26 -11.06
CA ILE A 160 -7.62 -0.46 -9.60
C ILE A 160 -8.28 0.71 -8.90
N VAL A 161 -7.89 1.95 -9.24
CA VAL A 161 -8.35 3.17 -8.56
C VAL A 161 -9.67 3.68 -9.12
N VAL A 162 -10.10 3.16 -10.29
CA VAL A 162 -11.34 3.55 -11.00
C VAL A 162 -11.33 5.03 -11.36
N ILE A 163 -10.27 5.49 -12.01
CA ILE A 163 -10.12 6.87 -12.52
C ILE A 163 -9.53 6.85 -13.93
N PRO A 164 -9.76 7.87 -14.77
CA PRO A 164 -9.15 7.95 -16.10
C PRO A 164 -7.62 7.93 -16.06
N VAL A 165 -6.98 7.32 -17.07
CA VAL A 165 -5.51 7.25 -17.19
C VAL A 165 -4.86 8.65 -17.15
N GLY A 166 -5.47 9.65 -17.77
CA GLY A 166 -5.00 11.04 -17.70
C GLY A 166 -4.96 11.59 -16.27
N THR A 167 -5.93 11.17 -15.42
CA THR A 167 -5.95 11.51 -14.00
C THR A 167 -4.84 10.80 -13.24
N VAL A 168 -4.52 9.54 -13.57
CA VAL A 168 -3.36 8.82 -12.99
C VAL A 168 -2.08 9.59 -13.28
N MET A 169 -1.86 9.99 -14.54
CA MET A 169 -0.66 10.73 -14.96
C MET A 169 -0.54 12.08 -14.24
N SER A 170 -1.62 12.85 -14.16
CA SER A 170 -1.62 14.16 -13.49
C SER A 170 -1.39 14.05 -11.98
N ARG A 171 -1.99 13.04 -11.32
CA ARG A 171 -1.76 12.77 -9.90
C ARG A 171 -0.32 12.31 -9.63
N LEU A 172 0.27 11.46 -10.46
CA LEU A 172 1.68 11.07 -10.35
C LEU A 172 2.62 12.26 -10.47
N SER A 173 2.38 13.14 -11.46
CA SER A 173 3.17 14.35 -11.63
C SER A 173 3.11 15.24 -10.38
N ARG A 174 1.91 15.47 -9.86
CA ARG A 174 1.70 16.26 -8.63
C ARG A 174 2.35 15.58 -7.41
N ALA A 175 2.21 14.28 -7.27
CA ALA A 175 2.81 13.52 -6.18
C ALA A 175 4.35 13.61 -6.18
N ARG A 176 4.97 13.45 -7.35
CA ARG A 176 6.44 13.58 -7.50
C ARG A 176 6.93 15.00 -7.17
N SER A 177 6.18 16.03 -7.57
CA SER A 177 6.50 17.42 -7.22
C SER A 177 6.46 17.66 -5.71
N LEU A 178 5.40 17.19 -5.03
CA LEU A 178 5.28 17.30 -3.58
C LEU A 178 6.35 16.48 -2.84
N LEU A 179 6.65 15.26 -3.30
CA LEU A 179 7.72 14.44 -2.72
C LEU A 179 9.07 15.15 -2.80
N LYS A 180 9.39 15.75 -3.95
CA LYS A 180 10.62 16.53 -4.12
C LYS A 180 10.72 17.65 -3.09
N THR A 181 9.65 18.42 -2.88
CA THR A 181 9.60 19.49 -1.87
C THR A 181 9.80 18.94 -0.46
N LEU A 182 9.08 17.88 -0.08
CA LEU A 182 9.15 17.27 1.24
C LEU A 182 10.53 16.67 1.55
N LEU A 183 11.22 16.13 0.55
CA LEU A 183 12.57 15.57 0.70
C LEU A 183 13.63 16.68 0.86
N VAL A 184 13.49 17.80 0.14
CA VAL A 184 14.41 18.96 0.26
C VAL A 184 14.22 19.68 1.60
N GLU A 185 12.99 19.85 2.07
CA GLU A 185 12.70 20.48 3.37
C GLU A 185 13.29 19.67 4.54
N ASN A 186 13.25 18.34 4.46
CA ASN A 186 13.88 17.47 5.46
C ASN A 186 15.43 17.58 5.47
N ASP A 187 16.06 17.89 4.34
CA ASP A 187 17.51 18.13 4.28
C ASP A 187 17.92 19.44 4.96
N ASN A 188 17.10 20.47 4.83
CA ASN A 188 17.37 21.77 5.45
C ASN A 188 17.05 21.80 6.96
N GLY A 189 16.14 20.95 7.44
CA GLY A 189 15.81 20.82 8.86
C GLY A 189 16.92 20.16 9.67
N GLY A 190 17.64 19.19 9.09
CA GLY A 190 18.75 18.51 9.76
C GLY A 190 19.99 19.40 9.98
N ARG A 191 20.21 20.38 9.09
CA ARG A 191 21.36 21.30 9.21
C ARG A 191 21.17 22.46 10.21
N ARG A 192 19.96 22.69 10.72
CA ARG A 192 19.69 23.75 11.70
C ARG A 192 19.86 23.33 13.16
N ASN A 193 20.04 22.05 13.46
CA ASN A 193 20.25 21.56 14.84
C ASN A 193 21.71 21.29 15.20
N GLU A 194 22.67 21.63 14.33
CA GLU A 194 24.12 21.45 14.59
C GLU A 194 24.85 22.79 14.78
N MET A 195 24.15 23.86 15.19
CA MET A 195 24.82 25.09 15.70
C MET A 195 24.42 25.38 17.14
#